data_cb95e9eec099434d61b038247d7c1fdb
#
_entry.id   cb95e9eec099434d61b038247d7c1fdb
#
_cell.length_a   1.000
_cell.length_b   1.000
_cell.length_c   1.000
_cell.angle_alpha   90.00
_cell.angle_beta   90.00
_cell.angle_gamma   90.00
#
_symmetry.space_group_name_H-M   'P 1'
#
loop_
_entity.id
_entity.type
_entity.pdbx_description
1 polymer ?
#
loop_
_entity_poly.entity_id
_entity_poly.type
_entity_poly.pdbx_seq_one_letter_code
_entity_poly.pdbx_strand_id
1 'polypeptide(L)'
;MRRNVADAVAPRFHTGDRVTVRESYPIGHVRTPYYIRGKHGVIERLCGAFPNPEELAYARSGRPAQPLYRVRFLQRDVWPDYAGQPVDVIEVEIYQHWLEAEEEHAR
;
A
#
# COMPACT_ATOMS: atom_id res chain seq x y z
N MET A 1 7.84 24.32 -16.75
CA MET A 1 6.48 24.36 -16.26
C MET A 1 6.38 23.82 -14.85
N ARG A 2 5.65 24.51 -14.01
CA ARG A 2 5.53 24.09 -12.64
C ARG A 2 4.49 22.97 -12.48
N ARG A 3 4.85 21.94 -11.71
CA ARG A 3 3.92 20.90 -11.38
C ARG A 3 2.80 21.42 -10.48
N ASN A 4 1.59 21.00 -10.75
CA ASN A 4 0.45 21.34 -9.91
C ASN A 4 0.33 20.30 -8.80
N VAL A 5 0.69 20.69 -7.57
CA VAL A 5 0.66 19.75 -6.44
C VAL A 5 -0.76 19.33 -6.08
N ALA A 6 -1.78 20.06 -6.53
CA ALA A 6 -3.16 19.68 -6.28
C ALA A 6 -3.56 18.41 -7.05
N ASP A 7 -2.73 17.99 -8.03
CA ASP A 7 -2.99 16.76 -8.77
C ASP A 7 -2.55 15.51 -8.03
N ALA A 8 -2.06 15.65 -6.81
CA ALA A 8 -1.61 14.52 -6.02
C ALA A 8 -2.29 14.53 -4.66
N VAL A 9 -2.67 13.34 -4.20
CA VAL A 9 -3.18 13.17 -2.84
C VAL A 9 -2.01 13.35 -1.88
N ALA A 10 -2.24 14.05 -0.77
CA ALA A 10 -1.19 14.28 0.21
C ALA A 10 -0.83 12.97 0.92
N PRO A 11 0.46 12.72 1.15
CA PRO A 11 0.88 11.54 1.91
C PRO A 11 0.36 11.59 3.34
N ARG A 12 -0.21 10.46 3.81
CA ARG A 12 -0.73 10.33 5.17
C ARG A 12 0.24 9.65 6.11
N PHE A 13 1.21 8.90 5.58
CA PHE A 13 2.04 8.03 6.40
C PHE A 13 3.51 8.43 6.31
N HIS A 14 4.25 8.12 7.39
CA HIS A 14 5.67 8.36 7.50
C HIS A 14 6.40 7.05 7.76
N THR A 15 7.71 7.04 7.49
CA THR A 15 8.56 5.90 7.81
C THR A 15 8.37 5.51 9.27
N GLY A 16 8.14 4.24 9.50
CA GLY A 16 7.92 3.70 10.84
C GLY A 16 6.46 3.59 11.24
N ASP A 17 5.55 4.21 10.49
CA ASP A 17 4.12 4.09 10.80
C ASP A 17 3.64 2.66 10.57
N ARG A 18 2.79 2.20 11.49
CA ARG A 18 2.18 0.88 11.37
C ARG A 18 0.89 1.00 10.59
N VAL A 19 0.74 0.12 9.62
CA VAL A 19 -0.41 0.16 8.71
C VAL A 19 -0.99 -1.23 8.53
N THR A 20 -2.25 -1.27 8.09
CA THR A 20 -2.92 -2.50 7.67
C THR A 20 -3.33 -2.34 6.22
N VAL A 21 -3.09 -3.37 5.42
CA VAL A 21 -3.55 -3.39 4.03
C VAL A 21 -5.03 -3.76 4.04
N ARG A 22 -5.83 -3.00 3.32
CA ARG A 22 -7.28 -3.23 3.28
C ARG A 22 -7.57 -4.64 2.80
N GLU A 23 -8.53 -5.27 3.47
CA GLU A 23 -8.99 -6.60 3.08
C GLU A 23 -10.18 -6.41 2.16
N SER A 24 -9.89 -6.24 0.88
CA SER A 24 -10.88 -5.94 -0.13
C SER A 24 -10.53 -6.72 -1.40
N TYR A 25 -11.54 -7.18 -2.10
CA TYR A 25 -11.36 -8.04 -3.28
C TYR A 25 -12.23 -7.53 -4.42
N PRO A 26 -11.94 -6.30 -4.91
CA PRO A 26 -12.75 -5.72 -5.98
C PRO A 26 -12.60 -6.49 -7.28
N ILE A 27 -13.63 -6.43 -8.09
CA ILE A 27 -13.60 -6.98 -9.44
C ILE A 27 -12.76 -6.03 -10.30
N GLY A 28 -11.95 -6.60 -11.16
CA GLY A 28 -11.16 -5.82 -12.09
C GLY A 28 -9.68 -5.87 -11.79
N HIS A 29 -8.96 -4.94 -12.41
CA HIS A 29 -7.50 -4.92 -12.33
C HIS A 29 -7.04 -4.21 -11.06
N VAL A 30 -6.28 -4.93 -10.20
CA VAL A 30 -5.79 -4.40 -8.93
C VAL A 30 -4.32 -4.74 -8.76
N ARG A 31 -3.51 -3.72 -8.44
CA ARG A 31 -2.07 -3.90 -8.27
C ARG A 31 -1.69 -4.51 -6.92
N THR A 32 -2.50 -4.29 -5.89
CA THR A 32 -2.17 -4.80 -4.55
C THR A 32 -2.26 -6.32 -4.54
N PRO A 33 -1.15 -7.02 -4.24
CA PRO A 33 -1.16 -8.48 -4.27
C PRO A 33 -2.16 -9.07 -3.31
N TYR A 34 -2.80 -10.13 -3.77
CA TYR A 34 -3.83 -10.82 -3.01
C TYR A 34 -3.33 -11.29 -1.65
N TYR A 35 -2.12 -11.85 -1.61
CA TYR A 35 -1.57 -12.46 -0.41
C TYR A 35 -1.25 -11.47 0.69
N ILE A 36 -1.19 -10.17 0.37
CA ILE A 36 -0.84 -9.16 1.35
C ILE A 36 -2.07 -8.47 1.95
N ARG A 37 -3.25 -8.68 1.38
CA ARG A 37 -4.47 -8.00 1.84
C ARG A 37 -4.84 -8.46 3.23
N GLY A 38 -5.22 -7.51 4.09
CA GLY A 38 -5.53 -7.77 5.49
C GLY A 38 -4.32 -7.88 6.40
N LYS A 39 -3.11 -7.80 5.86
CA LYS A 39 -1.91 -7.98 6.66
C LYS A 39 -1.41 -6.67 7.23
N HIS A 40 -0.66 -6.76 8.33
CA HIS A 40 -0.10 -5.62 9.05
C HIS A 40 1.35 -5.45 8.66
N GLY A 41 1.75 -4.19 8.45
CA GLY A 41 3.13 -3.89 8.09
C GLY A 41 3.57 -2.55 8.64
N VAL A 42 4.78 -2.17 8.27
CA VAL A 42 5.39 -0.92 8.70
C VAL A 42 5.87 -0.18 7.45
N ILE A 43 5.59 1.12 7.39
CA ILE A 43 6.05 1.95 6.29
C ILE A 43 7.58 2.01 6.31
N GLU A 44 8.19 1.58 5.23
CA GLU A 44 9.64 1.68 5.07
C GLU A 44 10.01 3.02 4.46
N ARG A 45 9.31 3.44 3.40
CA ARG A 45 9.51 4.77 2.83
C ARG A 45 8.40 5.13 1.85
N LEU A 46 8.28 6.42 1.58
CA LEU A 46 7.45 6.93 0.50
C LEU A 46 8.25 6.86 -0.80
N CYS A 47 7.69 6.21 -1.81
CA CYS A 47 8.35 6.05 -3.10
C CYS A 47 8.04 7.19 -4.08
N GLY A 48 6.94 7.90 -3.84
CA GLY A 48 6.50 8.98 -4.72
C GLY A 48 5.01 8.93 -4.90
N ALA A 49 4.50 9.71 -5.86
CA ALA A 49 3.08 9.71 -6.19
C ALA A 49 2.93 9.44 -7.68
N PHE A 50 1.99 8.57 -8.02
CA PHE A 50 1.82 8.08 -9.38
C PHE A 50 0.34 7.97 -9.72
N PRO A 51 -0.01 8.01 -11.01
CA PRO A 51 -1.41 7.82 -11.42
C PRO A 51 -1.97 6.52 -10.88
N ASN A 52 -3.24 6.55 -10.47
CA ASN A 52 -3.88 5.38 -9.90
C ASN A 52 -4.02 4.29 -10.95
N PRO A 53 -3.34 3.13 -10.79
CA PRO A 53 -3.34 2.09 -11.82
C PRO A 53 -4.72 1.45 -12.03
N GLU A 54 -5.56 1.44 -11.00
CA GLU A 54 -6.91 0.89 -11.12
C GLU A 54 -7.77 1.76 -12.01
N GLU A 55 -7.55 3.08 -11.98
CA GLU A 55 -8.22 4.01 -12.87
C GLU A 55 -7.68 3.91 -14.28
N LEU A 56 -6.35 3.79 -14.43
CA LEU A 56 -5.73 3.66 -15.74
C LEU A 56 -6.22 2.43 -16.49
N ALA A 57 -6.51 1.35 -15.77
CA ALA A 57 -7.01 0.11 -16.36
C ALA A 57 -8.36 0.31 -17.04
N TYR A 58 -9.10 1.35 -16.69
CA TYR A 58 -10.38 1.68 -17.30
C TYR A 58 -10.26 2.88 -18.24
N ALA A 59 -9.05 3.14 -18.74
CA ALA A 59 -8.78 4.24 -19.66
C ALA A 59 -9.10 5.60 -19.05
N ARG A 60 -9.01 5.73 -17.74
CA ARG A 60 -9.19 7.01 -17.04
C ARG A 60 -7.81 7.64 -16.80
N SER A 61 -7.81 8.90 -16.39
CA SER A 61 -6.55 9.63 -16.21
C SER A 61 -5.71 9.13 -15.04
N GLY A 62 -6.32 8.45 -14.07
CA GLY A 62 -5.64 8.05 -12.85
C GLY A 62 -5.41 9.16 -11.85
N ARG A 63 -5.96 10.34 -12.11
CA ARG A 63 -5.79 11.50 -11.22
C ARG A 63 -6.84 11.52 -10.13
N PRO A 64 -6.51 12.10 -9.00
CA PRO A 64 -5.20 12.63 -8.62
C PRO A 64 -4.19 11.50 -8.40
N ALA A 65 -2.91 11.80 -8.53
CA ALA A 65 -1.86 10.82 -8.29
C ALA A 65 -1.91 10.37 -6.83
N GLN A 66 -1.62 9.10 -6.62
CA GLN A 66 -1.68 8.47 -5.30
C GLN A 66 -0.28 8.23 -4.76
N PRO A 67 -0.03 8.51 -3.48
CA PRO A 67 1.24 8.15 -2.87
C PRO A 67 1.45 6.64 -2.91
N LEU A 68 2.67 6.24 -3.22
CA LEU A 68 3.08 4.84 -3.24
C LEU A 68 4.13 4.65 -2.16
N TYR A 69 3.92 3.64 -1.30
CA TYR A 69 4.82 3.36 -0.19
C TYR A 69 5.44 1.98 -0.35
N ARG A 70 6.68 1.85 0.11
CA ARG A 70 7.26 0.53 0.35
C ARG A 70 6.90 0.14 1.77
N VAL A 71 6.21 -0.99 1.91
CA VAL A 71 5.72 -1.48 3.20
C VAL A 71 6.43 -2.78 3.51
N ARG A 72 6.91 -2.92 4.74
CA ARG A 72 7.64 -4.09 5.19
C ARG A 72 6.76 -4.96 6.06
N PHE A 73 6.73 -6.25 5.74
CA PHE A 73 5.96 -7.24 6.49
C PHE A 73 6.89 -8.33 6.99
N LEU A 74 6.58 -8.91 8.14
CA LEU A 74 7.24 -10.14 8.54
C LEU A 74 6.68 -11.28 7.71
N GLN A 75 7.55 -12.12 7.14
CA GLN A 75 7.11 -13.24 6.32
C GLN A 75 6.17 -14.16 7.10
N ARG A 76 6.46 -14.38 8.39
CA ARG A 76 5.64 -15.26 9.23
C ARG A 76 4.22 -14.72 9.43
N ASP A 77 4.01 -13.42 9.26
CA ASP A 77 2.68 -12.81 9.37
C ASP A 77 1.91 -12.89 8.07
N VAL A 78 2.61 -13.13 6.97
CA VAL A 78 1.99 -13.21 5.64
C VAL A 78 1.60 -14.65 5.31
N TRP A 79 2.48 -15.61 5.63
CA TRP A 79 2.28 -17.00 5.25
C TRP A 79 1.97 -17.84 6.48
N PRO A 80 0.82 -18.58 6.50
CA PRO A 80 0.40 -19.34 7.70
C PRO A 80 1.43 -20.33 8.20
N ASP A 81 2.15 -20.99 7.29
CA ASP A 81 3.09 -22.05 7.67
C ASP A 81 4.52 -21.69 7.36
N TYR A 82 4.86 -20.42 7.58
CA TYR A 82 6.20 -19.96 7.25
C TYR A 82 7.26 -20.68 8.07
N ALA A 83 8.21 -21.31 7.38
CA ALA A 83 9.24 -22.15 8.00
C ALA A 83 10.60 -21.47 8.11
N GLY A 84 10.73 -20.23 7.64
CA GLY A 84 11.99 -19.50 7.71
C GLY A 84 12.23 -18.86 9.06
N GLN A 85 13.14 -17.90 9.10
CA GLN A 85 13.50 -17.21 10.33
C GLN A 85 12.41 -16.23 10.75
N PRO A 86 12.19 -16.03 12.07
CA PRO A 86 11.15 -15.10 12.55
C PRO A 86 11.38 -13.65 12.12
N VAL A 87 12.61 -13.29 11.80
CA VAL A 87 12.95 -11.92 11.42
C VAL A 87 12.89 -11.68 9.91
N ASP A 88 12.60 -12.71 9.13
CA ASP A 88 12.54 -12.56 7.68
C ASP A 88 11.41 -11.62 7.28
N VAL A 89 11.70 -10.75 6.33
CA VAL A 89 10.75 -9.75 5.87
C VAL A 89 10.49 -9.87 4.37
N ILE A 90 9.38 -9.28 3.95
CA ILE A 90 9.08 -9.04 2.55
C ILE A 90 8.67 -7.58 2.43
N GLU A 91 9.11 -6.91 1.38
CA GLU A 91 8.73 -5.52 1.13
C GLU A 91 7.91 -5.45 -0.15
N VAL A 92 6.78 -4.76 -0.07
CA VAL A 92 5.83 -4.65 -1.17
C VAL A 92 5.46 -3.18 -1.34
N GLU A 93 5.38 -2.72 -2.59
CA GLU A 93 4.97 -1.35 -2.86
C GLU A 93 3.45 -1.29 -2.96
N ILE A 94 2.84 -0.43 -2.13
CA ILE A 94 1.39 -0.38 -1.99
C ILE A 94 0.95 1.07 -2.03
N TYR A 95 -0.11 1.33 -2.80
CA TYR A 95 -0.70 2.67 -2.88
C TYR A 95 -1.48 3.04 -1.63
N GLN A 96 -1.47 4.32 -1.31
CA GLN A 96 -2.07 4.83 -0.08
C GLN A 96 -3.53 4.44 0.10
N HIS A 97 -4.30 4.43 -0.99
CA HIS A 97 -5.73 4.11 -0.88
C HIS A 97 -5.99 2.65 -0.48
N TRP A 98 -4.95 1.82 -0.47
CA TRP A 98 -5.01 0.45 0.03
C TRP A 98 -4.53 0.31 1.47
N LEU A 99 -4.16 1.42 2.13
CA LEU A 99 -3.58 1.37 3.47
C LEU A 99 -4.46 2.10 4.48
N GLU A 100 -4.52 1.54 5.69
CA GLU A 100 -5.18 2.16 6.84
C GLU A 100 -4.18 2.23 7.98
N ALA A 101 -4.28 3.28 8.81
CA ALA A 101 -3.47 3.32 10.02
C ALA A 101 -3.89 2.17 10.92
N GLU A 102 -2.92 1.54 11.59
CA GLU A 102 -3.21 0.37 12.41
C GLU A 102 -4.21 0.67 13.51
N GLU A 103 -4.13 1.84 14.14
CA GLU A 103 -5.05 2.20 15.20
C GLU A 103 -6.48 2.40 14.68
N GLU A 104 -6.64 2.82 13.42
CA GLU A 104 -7.98 2.91 12.81
C GLU A 104 -8.55 1.52 12.59
N HIS A 105 -7.71 0.59 12.16
CA HIS A 105 -8.13 -0.77 11.90
C HIS A 105 -8.48 -1.51 13.17
N ALA A 106 -7.81 -1.20 14.28
CA ALA A 106 -7.99 -1.89 15.54
C ALA A 106 -9.36 -1.59 16.20
N ARG A 107 -10.11 -0.67 15.64
CA ARG A 107 -11.42 -0.31 16.19
C ARG A 107 -12.58 -1.11 15.54
#